data_5d326867203ab876deee988df1d77bc2
#
_entry.id   5d326867203ab876deee988df1d77bc2
#
_cell.length_a   1.000
_cell.length_b   1.000
_cell.length_c   1.000
_cell.angle_alpha   90.00
_cell.angle_beta   90.00
_cell.angle_gamma   90.00
#
_symmetry.space_group_name_H-M   'P 1'
#
loop_
_entity.id
_entity.type
_entity.pdbx_description
1 polymer ?
#
loop_
_entity_poly.entity_id
_entity_poly.type
_entity_poly.pdbx_seq_one_letter_code
_entity_poly.pdbx_strand_id
1 'polypeptide(L)'
;MTTVRAATGTVAREAANPAAGWAGQATARSGSSIDWLTGFGLVGVVALLFAVSGGMLWLVGYNYDGLTGNPATKIHPSTYLLVLVFAWRACTFGNPVGYMVAIADRRPASALLAVMSIVLLVVVIARQRPGMAGMIDTFVAPALLVMMLAEGDEKTFARLRTVIHVVMTANALLALFEFATKTLIFPYRLDGEAFMTDLRSTALQGHPLSNATVTSIYVLALLSGSRSLSMPLRLCLIGLQCAALVAFGGRSAMVLTIVLGGCYMLLQGLRGLSTGRVNLLGAALGLILAALVPVAIAVAASYGFFDALLERFVSDSGSANARVEMFELFNHLEWRDVIVGPDIDLIESLRRISGLEQGIENPVIRMVLYQGAFFTLLLFVGFALFMHEVARRCHAGIWLLMLGWLILLNTSESLASKTTLMTKFVVIALVLYRPVVGRPKAQAGHRPQAQPRVSSS
;
A
#
# COMPACT_ATOMS: atom_id res chain seq x y z
N MET A 1 -66.54 -51.42 -13.04
CA MET A 1 -65.21 -51.46 -12.42
C MET A 1 -64.63 -50.06 -12.46
N THR A 2 -64.78 -49.34 -11.40
CA THR A 2 -64.41 -47.91 -11.30
C THR A 2 -63.21 -47.80 -10.33
N THR A 3 -62.04 -47.43 -10.82
CA THR A 3 -60.84 -47.27 -9.99
C THR A 3 -60.76 -45.85 -9.46
N VAL A 4 -60.86 -45.72 -8.15
CA VAL A 4 -60.65 -44.48 -7.38
C VAL A 4 -59.15 -44.33 -7.17
N ARG A 5 -58.56 -43.20 -7.67
CA ARG A 5 -57.20 -42.76 -7.35
C ARG A 5 -57.25 -41.86 -6.12
N ALA A 6 -56.64 -42.31 -5.03
CA ALA A 6 -56.39 -41.52 -3.85
C ALA A 6 -55.20 -40.60 -4.10
N ALA A 7 -55.41 -39.29 -3.94
CA ALA A 7 -54.35 -38.28 -3.94
C ALA A 7 -53.84 -38.11 -2.50
N THR A 8 -52.64 -38.59 -2.21
CA THR A 8 -51.91 -38.30 -0.96
C THR A 8 -51.10 -37.02 -1.16
N GLY A 9 -51.64 -35.88 -0.65
CA GLY A 9 -50.92 -34.62 -0.56
C GLY A 9 -49.95 -34.64 0.63
N THR A 10 -48.68 -34.74 0.36
CA THR A 10 -47.60 -34.53 1.32
C THR A 10 -47.39 -33.02 1.48
N VAL A 11 -47.91 -32.44 2.57
CA VAL A 11 -47.60 -31.08 3.02
C VAL A 11 -46.18 -31.10 3.60
N ALA A 12 -45.19 -30.77 2.80
CA ALA A 12 -43.85 -30.48 3.28
C ALA A 12 -43.90 -29.18 4.09
N ARG A 13 -43.82 -29.28 5.41
CA ARG A 13 -43.55 -28.17 6.30
C ARG A 13 -42.11 -27.71 6.03
N GLU A 14 -41.97 -26.67 5.25
CA GLU A 14 -40.71 -25.92 5.11
C GLU A 14 -40.40 -25.25 6.47
N ALA A 15 -39.51 -25.88 7.24
CA ALA A 15 -38.97 -25.29 8.45
C ALA A 15 -38.14 -24.06 7.99
N ALA A 16 -38.72 -22.88 8.14
CA ALA A 16 -38.01 -21.62 7.86
C ALA A 16 -36.75 -21.56 8.71
N ASN A 17 -35.60 -21.70 8.04
CA ASN A 17 -34.31 -21.56 8.67
C ASN A 17 -34.08 -20.07 9.00
N PRO A 18 -34.10 -19.67 10.29
CA PRO A 18 -34.00 -18.26 10.69
C PRO A 18 -32.70 -17.61 10.18
N ALA A 19 -31.62 -18.40 9.96
CA ALA A 19 -30.38 -17.93 9.38
C ALA A 19 -30.52 -17.45 7.90
N ALA A 20 -31.46 -18.05 7.13
CA ALA A 20 -31.71 -17.63 5.75
C ALA A 20 -32.39 -16.24 5.67
N GLY A 21 -33.20 -15.89 6.66
CA GLY A 21 -33.84 -14.57 6.75
C GLY A 21 -32.84 -13.44 6.99
N TRP A 22 -31.79 -13.67 7.76
CA TRP A 22 -30.73 -12.71 8.04
C TRP A 22 -29.81 -12.50 6.83
N ALA A 23 -29.45 -13.57 6.13
CA ALA A 23 -28.66 -13.50 4.91
C ALA A 23 -29.38 -12.77 3.77
N GLY A 24 -30.68 -12.99 3.61
CA GLY A 24 -31.52 -12.32 2.62
C GLY A 24 -31.69 -10.81 2.86
N GLN A 25 -31.80 -10.37 4.11
CA GLN A 25 -31.85 -8.94 4.44
C GLN A 25 -30.50 -8.24 4.29
N ALA A 26 -29.38 -8.93 4.59
CA ALA A 26 -28.03 -8.42 4.36
C ALA A 26 -27.72 -8.24 2.86
N THR A 27 -28.15 -9.18 2.01
CA THR A 27 -27.96 -9.10 0.56
C THR A 27 -28.86 -8.05 -0.12
N ALA A 28 -30.10 -7.85 0.36
CA ALA A 28 -30.99 -6.83 -0.19
C ALA A 28 -30.52 -5.39 0.09
N ARG A 29 -29.81 -5.15 1.21
CA ARG A 29 -29.19 -3.84 1.52
C ARG A 29 -27.79 -3.66 0.91
N SER A 30 -27.20 -4.68 0.30
CA SER A 30 -25.86 -4.59 -0.31
C SER A 30 -25.79 -3.69 -1.55
N GLY A 31 -26.92 -3.17 -2.04
CA GLY A 31 -27.02 -2.19 -3.11
C GLY A 31 -26.99 -0.71 -2.67
N SER A 32 -26.89 -0.42 -1.36
CA SER A 32 -26.75 0.97 -0.91
C SER A 32 -25.36 1.48 -1.28
N SER A 33 -25.31 2.44 -2.19
CA SER A 33 -24.13 3.25 -2.44
C SER A 33 -23.56 3.77 -1.11
N ILE A 34 -22.23 3.80 -1.01
CA ILE A 34 -21.55 4.42 0.14
C ILE A 34 -22.15 5.83 0.34
N ASP A 35 -22.50 6.17 1.57
CA ASP A 35 -23.01 7.50 1.85
C ASP A 35 -21.91 8.54 1.51
N TRP A 36 -22.32 9.73 1.12
CA TRP A 36 -21.41 10.78 0.69
C TRP A 36 -20.40 11.13 1.80
N LEU A 37 -20.80 11.07 3.07
CA LEU A 37 -19.96 11.39 4.22
C LEU A 37 -18.86 10.34 4.42
N THR A 38 -19.19 9.06 4.34
CA THR A 38 -18.20 7.97 4.35
C THR A 38 -17.22 8.08 3.16
N GLY A 39 -17.74 8.41 1.97
CA GLY A 39 -16.89 8.63 0.80
C GLY A 39 -15.92 9.80 0.98
N PHE A 40 -16.39 10.94 1.52
CA PHE A 40 -15.54 12.07 1.88
C PHE A 40 -14.54 11.72 2.99
N GLY A 41 -14.99 11.01 4.01
CA GLY A 41 -14.14 10.53 5.09
C GLY A 41 -12.97 9.69 4.57
N LEU A 42 -13.21 8.74 3.65
CA LEU A 42 -12.16 7.94 3.04
C LEU A 42 -11.18 8.80 2.20
N VAL A 43 -11.68 9.80 1.48
CA VAL A 43 -10.82 10.76 0.77
C VAL A 43 -9.95 11.55 1.76
N GLY A 44 -10.53 12.00 2.87
CA GLY A 44 -9.80 12.67 3.96
C GLY A 44 -8.73 11.78 4.60
N VAL A 45 -9.04 10.51 4.85
CA VAL A 45 -8.07 9.51 5.35
C VAL A 45 -6.87 9.42 4.40
N VAL A 46 -7.10 9.25 3.11
CA VAL A 46 -6.03 9.12 2.12
C VAL A 46 -5.27 10.43 1.94
N ALA A 47 -5.93 11.57 1.98
CA ALA A 47 -5.28 12.88 1.92
C ALA A 47 -4.32 13.07 3.13
N LEU A 48 -4.78 12.83 4.35
CA LEU A 48 -3.95 12.87 5.55
C LEU A 48 -2.80 11.87 5.48
N LEU A 49 -3.07 10.65 5.04
CA LEU A 49 -2.08 9.58 4.93
C LEU A 49 -0.91 9.96 4.03
N PHE A 50 -1.17 10.61 2.91
CA PHE A 50 -0.15 10.95 1.91
C PHE A 50 0.44 12.35 2.09
N ALA A 51 -0.27 13.29 2.71
CA ALA A 51 0.16 14.68 2.79
C ALA A 51 0.79 15.05 4.13
N VAL A 52 0.56 14.27 5.20
CA VAL A 52 1.01 14.62 6.55
C VAL A 52 2.12 13.68 7.01
N SER A 53 3.25 14.26 7.39
CA SER A 53 4.42 13.54 7.90
C SER A 53 4.65 13.77 9.38
N GLY A 54 5.50 12.96 9.99
CA GLY A 54 5.94 13.15 11.37
C GLY A 54 6.60 14.51 11.61
N GLY A 55 7.40 15.01 10.65
CA GLY A 55 7.98 16.35 10.73
C GLY A 55 6.94 17.47 10.75
N MET A 56 5.85 17.34 9.96
CA MET A 56 4.72 18.28 10.01
C MET A 56 3.95 18.17 11.33
N LEU A 57 3.72 16.96 11.82
CA LEU A 57 3.02 16.70 13.08
C LEU A 57 3.78 17.29 14.28
N TRP A 58 5.11 17.27 14.22
CA TRP A 58 5.93 17.89 15.25
C TRP A 58 5.68 19.41 15.38
N LEU A 59 5.41 20.12 14.28
CA LEU A 59 5.12 21.57 14.32
C LEU A 59 3.88 21.91 15.15
N VAL A 60 2.95 20.96 15.32
CA VAL A 60 1.75 21.12 16.15
C VAL A 60 1.86 20.38 17.49
N GLY A 61 3.08 20.02 17.91
CA GLY A 61 3.34 19.33 19.18
C GLY A 61 2.97 17.85 19.21
N TYR A 62 2.75 17.23 18.06
CA TYR A 62 2.40 15.81 17.94
C TYR A 62 3.64 14.98 17.64
N ASN A 63 4.23 14.35 18.67
CA ASN A 63 5.47 13.58 18.57
C ASN A 63 5.24 12.20 17.95
N TYR A 64 4.94 12.15 16.64
CA TYR A 64 4.64 10.90 15.93
C TYR A 64 5.89 10.00 15.85
N ASP A 65 7.02 10.50 15.36
CA ASP A 65 8.22 9.69 15.09
C ASP A 65 9.06 9.40 16.33
N GLY A 66 8.87 10.14 17.44
CA GLY A 66 9.64 9.95 18.65
C GLY A 66 9.38 8.64 19.38
N LEU A 67 10.32 8.22 20.21
CA LEU A 67 10.25 7.04 21.06
C LEU A 67 9.54 7.33 22.38
N THR A 68 9.69 8.54 22.90
CA THR A 68 9.16 9.00 24.19
C THR A 68 7.80 9.69 24.06
N GLY A 69 7.08 9.81 25.17
CA GLY A 69 5.84 10.56 25.27
C GLY A 69 4.57 9.73 25.25
N ASN A 70 3.42 10.38 24.99
CA ASN A 70 2.10 9.73 25.06
C ASN A 70 1.91 8.69 23.93
N PRO A 71 1.54 7.44 24.25
CA PRO A 71 1.26 6.42 23.25
C PRO A 71 0.23 6.82 22.19
N ALA A 72 -0.75 7.66 22.52
CA ALA A 72 -1.74 8.14 21.56
C ALA A 72 -1.11 9.00 20.45
N THR A 73 -0.05 9.75 20.73
CA THR A 73 0.66 10.53 19.69
C THR A 73 1.53 9.66 18.77
N LYS A 74 1.65 8.37 19.06
CA LYS A 74 2.43 7.42 18.24
C LYS A 74 1.62 6.79 17.12
N ILE A 75 0.31 7.06 17.04
CA ILE A 75 -0.58 6.57 15.99
C ILE A 75 -0.81 7.69 14.98
N HIS A 76 -0.76 7.39 13.69
CA HIS A 76 -0.93 8.42 12.65
C HIS A 76 -2.36 8.99 12.65
N PRO A 77 -2.56 10.31 12.49
CA PRO A 77 -3.90 10.93 12.48
C PRO A 77 -4.86 10.33 11.45
N SER A 78 -4.36 9.87 10.30
CA SER A 78 -5.18 9.18 9.30
C SER A 78 -5.80 7.88 9.82
N THR A 79 -5.12 7.18 10.75
CA THR A 79 -5.63 5.96 11.37
C THR A 79 -6.79 6.26 12.32
N TYR A 80 -6.70 7.32 13.10
CA TYR A 80 -7.82 7.78 13.93
C TYR A 80 -9.03 8.16 13.08
N LEU A 81 -8.81 8.94 12.00
CA LEU A 81 -9.90 9.29 11.08
C LEU A 81 -10.50 8.05 10.42
N LEU A 82 -9.68 7.06 10.04
CA LEU A 82 -10.17 5.81 9.48
C LEU A 82 -11.07 5.06 10.46
N VAL A 83 -10.67 4.95 11.73
CA VAL A 83 -11.49 4.32 12.79
C VAL A 83 -12.79 5.08 13.00
N LEU A 84 -12.77 6.42 13.00
CA LEU A 84 -13.98 7.25 13.09
C LEU A 84 -14.93 7.04 11.90
N VAL A 85 -14.40 7.00 10.68
CA VAL A 85 -15.20 6.73 9.47
C VAL A 85 -15.80 5.31 9.52
N PHE A 86 -15.04 4.32 9.98
CA PHE A 86 -15.52 2.96 10.18
C PHE A 86 -16.64 2.91 11.22
N ALA A 87 -16.43 3.53 12.39
CA ALA A 87 -17.42 3.58 13.46
C ALA A 87 -18.71 4.29 12.99
N TRP A 88 -18.58 5.42 12.32
CA TRP A 88 -19.71 6.13 11.69
C TRP A 88 -20.49 5.20 10.77
N ARG A 89 -19.79 4.51 9.86
CA ARG A 89 -20.42 3.62 8.90
C ARG A 89 -21.11 2.43 9.59
N ALA A 90 -20.48 1.86 10.59
CA ALA A 90 -21.06 0.77 11.39
C ALA A 90 -22.36 1.21 12.12
N CYS A 91 -22.35 2.41 12.68
CA CYS A 91 -23.55 2.98 13.34
C CYS A 91 -24.67 3.28 12.34
N THR A 92 -24.35 3.85 11.17
CA THR A 92 -25.36 4.18 10.14
C THR A 92 -25.96 2.95 9.46
N PHE A 93 -25.27 1.80 9.52
CA PHE A 93 -25.79 0.53 9.03
C PHE A 93 -26.94 -0.03 9.87
N GLY A 94 -27.11 0.46 11.11
CA GLY A 94 -28.15 0.07 12.05
C GLY A 94 -27.89 -1.21 12.85
N ASN A 95 -26.99 -2.07 12.39
CA ASN A 95 -26.48 -3.25 13.13
C ASN A 95 -24.96 -3.31 12.98
N PRO A 96 -24.18 -2.75 13.93
CA PRO A 96 -22.73 -2.71 13.86
C PRO A 96 -22.08 -4.09 13.74
N VAL A 97 -22.57 -5.09 14.47
CA VAL A 97 -22.04 -6.46 14.39
C VAL A 97 -22.34 -7.08 13.02
N GLY A 98 -23.55 -6.94 12.54
CA GLY A 98 -23.92 -7.40 11.19
C GLY A 98 -23.10 -6.70 10.10
N TYR A 99 -22.76 -5.42 10.28
CA TYR A 99 -21.86 -4.70 9.38
C TYR A 99 -20.44 -5.28 9.41
N MET A 100 -19.89 -5.53 10.60
CA MET A 100 -18.54 -6.13 10.74
C MET A 100 -18.47 -7.49 10.06
N VAL A 101 -19.46 -8.36 10.24
CA VAL A 101 -19.54 -9.66 9.56
C VAL A 101 -19.62 -9.47 8.04
N ALA A 102 -20.52 -8.61 7.56
CA ALA A 102 -20.71 -8.40 6.12
C ALA A 102 -19.45 -7.85 5.42
N ILE A 103 -18.69 -6.99 6.08
CA ILE A 103 -17.46 -6.42 5.52
C ILE A 103 -16.31 -7.45 5.58
N ALA A 104 -16.27 -8.28 6.63
CA ALA A 104 -15.31 -9.38 6.77
C ALA A 104 -15.55 -10.46 5.70
N ASP A 105 -16.80 -10.83 5.42
CA ASP A 105 -17.14 -11.79 4.36
C ASP A 105 -16.73 -11.31 2.97
N ARG A 106 -16.78 -9.99 2.73
CA ARG A 106 -16.32 -9.40 1.45
C ARG A 106 -14.81 -9.39 1.32
N ARG A 107 -14.08 -9.32 2.43
CA ARG A 107 -12.63 -9.18 2.53
C ARG A 107 -12.05 -10.08 3.63
N PRO A 108 -12.16 -11.41 3.48
CA PRO A 108 -11.82 -12.33 4.55
C PRO A 108 -10.35 -12.31 4.94
N ALA A 109 -9.42 -12.14 3.98
CA ALA A 109 -8.01 -12.08 4.32
C ALA A 109 -7.62 -10.75 5.00
N SER A 110 -8.27 -9.64 4.61
CA SER A 110 -8.10 -8.35 5.30
C SER A 110 -8.65 -8.43 6.73
N ALA A 111 -9.82 -9.04 6.93
CA ALA A 111 -10.38 -9.25 8.26
C ALA A 111 -9.49 -10.16 9.12
N LEU A 112 -8.97 -11.25 8.53
CA LEU A 112 -8.03 -12.15 9.22
C LEU A 112 -6.77 -11.41 9.67
N LEU A 113 -6.16 -10.60 8.79
CA LEU A 113 -4.99 -9.79 9.14
C LEU A 113 -5.32 -8.81 10.27
N ALA A 114 -6.47 -8.13 10.23
CA ALA A 114 -6.90 -7.23 11.29
C ALA A 114 -7.03 -7.95 12.64
N VAL A 115 -7.70 -9.11 12.66
CA VAL A 115 -7.88 -9.91 13.87
C VAL A 115 -6.54 -10.40 14.42
N MET A 116 -5.66 -10.96 13.57
CA MET A 116 -4.33 -11.41 13.98
C MET A 116 -3.49 -10.26 14.55
N SER A 117 -3.56 -9.09 13.92
CA SER A 117 -2.85 -7.89 14.37
C SER A 117 -3.39 -7.37 15.71
N ILE A 118 -4.70 -7.43 15.93
CA ILE A 118 -5.31 -7.06 17.21
C ILE A 118 -4.92 -8.07 18.31
N VAL A 119 -4.93 -9.37 18.03
CA VAL A 119 -4.47 -10.39 18.97
C VAL A 119 -3.01 -10.16 19.35
N LEU A 120 -2.14 -9.92 18.36
CA LEU A 120 -0.74 -9.60 18.62
C LEU A 120 -0.57 -8.29 19.38
N LEU A 121 -1.39 -7.27 19.09
CA LEU A 121 -1.42 -6.02 19.83
C LEU A 121 -1.72 -6.25 21.32
N VAL A 122 -2.71 -7.08 21.63
CA VAL A 122 -3.03 -7.47 23.02
C VAL A 122 -1.84 -8.16 23.69
N VAL A 123 -1.17 -9.08 22.98
CA VAL A 123 0.03 -9.76 23.50
C VAL A 123 1.19 -8.77 23.74
N VAL A 124 1.41 -7.83 22.82
CA VAL A 124 2.44 -6.76 22.94
C VAL A 124 2.17 -5.91 24.18
N ILE A 125 0.93 -5.49 24.39
CA ILE A 125 0.53 -4.69 25.55
C ILE A 125 0.67 -5.51 26.84
N ALA A 126 0.15 -6.73 26.87
CA ALA A 126 0.19 -7.60 28.05
C ALA A 126 1.61 -7.95 28.49
N ARG A 127 2.53 -8.09 27.54
CA ARG A 127 3.95 -8.36 27.79
C ARG A 127 4.80 -7.10 27.91
N GLN A 128 4.19 -5.91 27.87
CA GLN A 128 4.88 -4.60 27.90
C GLN A 128 6.00 -4.47 26.84
N ARG A 129 5.81 -5.11 25.66
CA ARG A 129 6.78 -5.09 24.58
C ARG A 129 6.64 -3.85 23.71
N PRO A 130 7.71 -3.37 23.06
CA PRO A 130 7.64 -2.30 22.08
C PRO A 130 6.88 -2.76 20.83
N GLY A 131 6.25 -1.82 20.10
CA GLY A 131 5.63 -2.10 18.80
C GLY A 131 4.12 -1.90 18.71
N MET A 132 3.45 -1.43 19.79
CA MET A 132 2.00 -1.17 19.78
C MET A 132 1.56 -0.32 18.57
N ALA A 133 2.19 0.83 18.36
CA ALA A 133 1.85 1.73 17.24
C ALA A 133 2.14 1.10 15.88
N GLY A 134 3.19 0.27 15.78
CA GLY A 134 3.49 -0.51 14.59
C GLY A 134 2.37 -1.50 14.25
N MET A 135 1.84 -2.24 15.24
CA MET A 135 0.71 -3.15 14.98
C MET A 135 -0.51 -2.40 14.45
N ILE A 136 -0.80 -1.21 14.96
CA ILE A 136 -1.95 -0.41 14.56
C ILE A 136 -1.74 0.20 13.15
N ASP A 137 -0.68 0.98 12.95
CA ASP A 137 -0.48 1.73 11.70
C ASP A 137 -0.01 0.85 10.54
N THR A 138 0.81 -0.19 10.84
CA THR A 138 1.39 -1.03 9.79
C THR A 138 0.45 -2.16 9.36
N PHE A 139 -0.38 -2.72 10.24
CA PHE A 139 -1.19 -3.90 9.93
C PHE A 139 -2.70 -3.68 10.08
N VAL A 140 -3.17 -3.10 11.19
CA VAL A 140 -4.62 -2.89 11.39
C VAL A 140 -5.16 -1.84 10.41
N ALA A 141 -4.49 -0.70 10.27
CA ALA A 141 -4.94 0.40 9.43
C ALA A 141 -5.10 -0.01 7.94
N PRO A 142 -4.11 -0.64 7.27
CA PRO A 142 -4.29 -1.07 5.89
C PRO A 142 -5.37 -2.13 5.73
N ALA A 143 -5.51 -3.09 6.66
CA ALA A 143 -6.54 -4.10 6.63
C ALA A 143 -7.94 -3.46 6.72
N LEU A 144 -8.15 -2.55 7.66
CA LEU A 144 -9.40 -1.82 7.82
C LEU A 144 -9.72 -0.96 6.60
N LEU A 145 -8.71 -0.27 6.05
CA LEU A 145 -8.89 0.57 4.86
C LEU A 145 -9.28 -0.25 3.63
N VAL A 146 -8.69 -1.43 3.41
CA VAL A 146 -9.08 -2.34 2.32
C VAL A 146 -10.54 -2.79 2.47
N MET A 147 -10.96 -3.13 3.68
CA MET A 147 -12.34 -3.48 3.96
C MET A 147 -13.28 -2.31 3.63
N MET A 148 -12.97 -1.10 4.08
CA MET A 148 -13.78 0.09 3.80
C MET A 148 -13.82 0.48 2.32
N LEU A 149 -12.69 0.37 1.61
CA LEU A 149 -12.62 0.62 0.16
C LEU A 149 -13.44 -0.38 -0.67
N ALA A 150 -13.80 -1.54 -0.10
CA ALA A 150 -14.67 -2.50 -0.78
C ALA A 150 -16.07 -1.95 -1.07
N GLU A 151 -16.54 -0.97 -0.30
CA GLU A 151 -17.82 -0.30 -0.49
C GLU A 151 -17.73 0.93 -1.38
N GLY A 152 -16.53 1.41 -1.71
CA GLY A 152 -16.31 2.65 -2.46
C GLY A 152 -16.92 2.63 -3.86
N ASP A 153 -17.66 3.70 -4.19
CA ASP A 153 -18.21 3.94 -5.52
C ASP A 153 -17.15 4.51 -6.49
N GLU A 154 -17.48 4.58 -7.76
CA GLU A 154 -16.53 5.10 -8.78
C GLU A 154 -16.16 6.57 -8.55
N LYS A 155 -17.07 7.37 -7.97
CA LYS A 155 -16.81 8.78 -7.66
C LYS A 155 -15.77 8.90 -6.54
N THR A 156 -15.89 8.08 -5.50
CA THR A 156 -14.89 8.00 -4.43
C THR A 156 -13.53 7.60 -4.98
N PHE A 157 -13.45 6.55 -5.81
CA PHE A 157 -12.18 6.15 -6.41
C PHE A 157 -11.59 7.19 -7.37
N ALA A 158 -12.43 7.92 -8.11
CA ALA A 158 -11.96 9.04 -8.95
C ALA A 158 -11.32 10.14 -8.10
N ARG A 159 -11.95 10.52 -6.97
CA ARG A 159 -11.39 11.50 -6.02
C ARG A 159 -10.10 11.01 -5.38
N LEU A 160 -10.05 9.75 -4.93
CA LEU A 160 -8.84 9.14 -4.38
C LEU A 160 -7.69 9.16 -5.38
N ARG A 161 -7.96 8.84 -6.64
CA ARG A 161 -6.99 8.91 -7.74
C ARG A 161 -6.43 10.32 -7.90
N THR A 162 -7.30 11.32 -7.90
CA THR A 162 -6.89 12.73 -7.98
C THR A 162 -6.01 13.13 -6.79
N VAL A 163 -6.40 12.77 -5.56
CA VAL A 163 -5.61 13.04 -4.35
C VAL A 163 -4.21 12.43 -4.46
N ILE A 164 -4.10 11.15 -4.87
CA ILE A 164 -2.79 10.51 -5.03
C ILE A 164 -1.94 11.27 -6.04
N HIS A 165 -2.48 11.59 -7.23
CA HIS A 165 -1.70 12.30 -8.25
C HIS A 165 -1.29 13.69 -7.79
N VAL A 166 -2.17 14.45 -7.16
CA VAL A 166 -1.88 15.82 -6.66
C VAL A 166 -0.83 15.78 -5.55
N VAL A 167 -1.02 14.93 -4.54
CA VAL A 167 -0.09 14.89 -3.40
C VAL A 167 1.28 14.35 -3.81
N MET A 168 1.34 13.31 -4.66
CA MET A 168 2.63 12.81 -5.18
C MET A 168 3.36 13.83 -6.06
N THR A 169 2.62 14.64 -6.82
CA THR A 169 3.19 15.75 -7.59
C THR A 169 3.75 16.84 -6.66
N ALA A 170 2.96 17.26 -5.68
CA ALA A 170 3.41 18.25 -4.68
C ALA A 170 4.64 17.75 -3.89
N ASN A 171 4.64 16.47 -3.50
CA ASN A 171 5.77 15.82 -2.81
C ASN A 171 7.05 15.85 -3.65
N ALA A 172 6.95 15.56 -4.96
CA ALA A 172 8.10 15.58 -5.85
C ALA A 172 8.64 17.00 -6.09
N LEU A 173 7.75 17.99 -6.26
CA LEU A 173 8.15 19.39 -6.42
C LEU A 173 8.81 19.92 -5.15
N LEU A 174 8.26 19.60 -3.98
CA LEU A 174 8.85 19.96 -2.69
C LEU A 174 10.23 19.31 -2.50
N ALA A 175 10.37 18.04 -2.90
CA ALA A 175 11.65 17.34 -2.85
C ALA A 175 12.74 18.01 -3.69
N LEU A 176 12.40 18.42 -4.90
CA LEU A 176 13.33 19.13 -5.78
C LEU A 176 13.66 20.53 -5.24
N PHE A 177 12.69 21.20 -4.64
CA PHE A 177 12.91 22.49 -3.97
C PHE A 177 13.87 22.34 -2.77
N GLU A 178 13.64 21.37 -1.88
CA GLU A 178 14.54 21.08 -0.74
C GLU A 178 15.94 20.70 -1.24
N PHE A 179 16.04 19.90 -2.31
CA PHE A 179 17.31 19.51 -2.91
C PHE A 179 18.07 20.72 -3.45
N ALA A 180 17.39 21.63 -4.15
CA ALA A 180 18.00 22.82 -4.76
C ALA A 180 18.42 23.86 -3.72
N THR A 181 17.60 24.08 -2.71
CA THR A 181 17.85 25.09 -1.66
C THR A 181 18.69 24.56 -0.52
N LYS A 182 18.91 23.25 -0.42
CA LYS A 182 19.54 22.57 0.72
C LYS A 182 18.86 22.85 2.06
N THR A 183 17.57 23.18 2.02
CA THR A 183 16.76 23.53 3.20
C THR A 183 15.61 22.53 3.32
N LEU A 184 15.56 21.76 4.40
CA LEU A 184 14.48 20.85 4.68
C LEU A 184 13.29 21.62 5.29
N ILE A 185 12.11 21.53 4.65
CA ILE A 185 10.90 22.21 5.14
C ILE A 185 10.31 21.44 6.34
N PHE A 186 10.27 20.10 6.22
CA PHE A 186 9.76 19.22 7.26
C PHE A 186 10.82 18.17 7.62
N PRO A 187 11.90 18.55 8.35
CA PRO A 187 12.98 17.63 8.67
C PRO A 187 12.47 16.45 9.50
N TYR A 188 13.04 15.27 9.25
CA TYR A 188 12.81 14.11 10.09
C TYR A 188 13.32 14.40 11.52
N ARG A 189 12.47 14.11 12.51
CA ARG A 189 12.77 14.34 13.91
C ARG A 189 12.55 13.08 14.73
N LEU A 190 13.47 12.82 15.64
CA LEU A 190 13.33 11.79 16.65
C LEU A 190 13.37 12.45 18.03
N ASP A 191 12.25 12.40 18.76
CA ASP A 191 12.09 13.06 20.07
C ASP A 191 12.49 14.56 20.09
N GLY A 192 12.25 15.24 18.97
CA GLY A 192 12.53 16.68 18.82
C GLY A 192 13.86 17.02 18.17
N GLU A 193 14.82 16.11 18.21
CA GLU A 193 16.10 16.29 17.54
C GLU A 193 15.96 16.08 16.03
N ALA A 194 16.31 17.09 15.25
CA ALA A 194 16.33 17.00 13.80
C ALA A 194 17.60 16.28 13.33
N PHE A 195 17.44 15.30 12.43
CA PHE A 195 18.58 14.65 11.77
C PHE A 195 19.21 15.58 10.72
N MET A 196 19.96 16.57 11.19
CA MET A 196 20.59 17.59 10.34
C MET A 196 21.78 17.07 9.53
N THR A 197 22.32 15.91 9.90
CA THR A 197 23.44 15.28 9.18
C THR A 197 23.01 14.65 7.84
N ASP A 198 21.72 14.45 7.63
CA ASP A 198 21.17 13.88 6.39
C ASP A 198 20.48 14.99 5.57
N LEU A 199 21.18 15.52 4.59
CA LEU A 199 20.69 16.56 3.69
C LEU A 199 19.73 16.05 2.58
N ARG A 200 19.34 14.79 2.64
CA ARG A 200 18.33 14.25 1.71
C ARG A 200 16.97 14.87 1.97
N SER A 201 16.23 15.10 0.89
CA SER A 201 14.87 15.63 1.02
C SER A 201 13.96 14.72 1.86
N THR A 202 13.18 15.33 2.73
CA THR A 202 12.17 14.70 3.57
C THR A 202 10.75 14.94 3.05
N ALA A 203 10.55 16.01 2.31
CA ALA A 203 9.31 16.44 1.67
C ALA A 203 8.04 16.10 2.51
N LEU A 204 6.95 15.64 1.86
CA LEU A 204 5.69 15.36 2.56
C LEU A 204 5.66 14.00 3.28
N GLN A 205 6.61 13.07 3.02
CA GLN A 205 6.60 11.76 3.70
C GLN A 205 7.46 11.73 4.97
N GLY A 206 8.21 12.80 5.24
CA GLY A 206 8.96 13.02 6.46
C GLY A 206 10.26 12.23 6.62
N HIS A 207 10.48 11.18 5.84
CA HIS A 207 11.71 10.39 5.86
C HIS A 207 12.20 10.10 4.43
N PRO A 208 13.49 10.29 4.11
CA PRO A 208 14.01 10.12 2.75
C PRO A 208 13.77 8.72 2.15
N LEU A 209 13.99 7.66 2.93
CA LEU A 209 13.78 6.27 2.45
C LEU A 209 12.30 5.98 2.21
N SER A 210 11.40 6.43 3.09
CA SER A 210 9.96 6.28 2.91
C SER A 210 9.48 7.02 1.65
N ASN A 211 10.02 8.24 1.40
CA ASN A 211 9.77 8.98 0.17
C ASN A 211 10.23 8.20 -1.07
N ALA A 212 11.47 7.70 -1.06
CA ALA A 212 12.01 6.92 -2.16
C ALA A 212 11.16 5.67 -2.45
N THR A 213 10.74 4.96 -1.39
CA THR A 213 9.90 3.77 -1.50
C THR A 213 8.53 4.09 -2.11
N VAL A 214 7.79 5.06 -1.58
CA VAL A 214 6.46 5.43 -2.09
C VAL A 214 6.56 5.96 -3.52
N THR A 215 7.58 6.76 -3.81
CA THR A 215 7.82 7.32 -5.16
C THR A 215 8.14 6.22 -6.16
N SER A 216 8.99 5.25 -5.83
CA SER A 216 9.29 4.08 -6.67
C SER A 216 8.02 3.29 -7.00
N ILE A 217 7.22 2.97 -5.97
CA ILE A 217 5.92 2.29 -6.11
C ILE A 217 4.98 3.08 -7.01
N TYR A 218 4.91 4.40 -6.84
CA TYR A 218 4.06 5.26 -7.66
C TYR A 218 4.54 5.31 -9.13
N VAL A 219 5.85 5.36 -9.39
CA VAL A 219 6.41 5.29 -10.77
C VAL A 219 6.05 3.96 -11.42
N LEU A 220 6.23 2.83 -10.73
CA LEU A 220 5.84 1.52 -11.24
C LEU A 220 4.33 1.45 -11.52
N ALA A 221 3.52 2.09 -10.67
CA ALA A 221 2.07 2.19 -10.87
C ALA A 221 1.71 3.08 -12.08
N LEU A 222 2.41 4.17 -12.32
CA LEU A 222 2.24 4.98 -13.53
C LEU A 222 2.62 4.21 -14.79
N LEU A 223 3.65 3.37 -14.73
CA LEU A 223 4.08 2.54 -15.86
C LEU A 223 3.09 1.44 -16.22
N SER A 224 2.59 0.70 -15.22
CA SER A 224 1.85 -0.55 -15.45
C SER A 224 0.36 -0.49 -15.06
N GLY A 225 -0.06 0.48 -14.24
CA GLY A 225 -1.41 0.54 -13.64
C GLY A 225 -2.29 1.64 -14.18
N SER A 226 -1.85 2.89 -14.08
CA SER A 226 -2.69 4.05 -14.30
C SER A 226 -3.07 4.25 -15.78
N ARG A 227 -4.30 3.88 -16.13
CA ARG A 227 -4.88 4.11 -17.47
C ARG A 227 -5.73 5.40 -17.55
N SER A 228 -5.85 6.15 -16.47
CA SER A 228 -6.72 7.33 -16.37
C SER A 228 -6.07 8.62 -16.85
N LEU A 229 -4.74 8.66 -16.91
CA LEU A 229 -3.97 9.81 -17.34
C LEU A 229 -3.67 9.74 -18.84
N SER A 230 -3.66 10.92 -19.50
CA SER A 230 -3.14 11.01 -20.86
C SER A 230 -1.66 10.63 -20.91
N MET A 231 -1.21 10.08 -22.04
CA MET A 231 0.17 9.61 -22.18
C MET A 231 1.22 10.71 -21.90
N PRO A 232 1.08 11.95 -22.42
CA PRO A 232 2.02 13.02 -22.14
C PRO A 232 2.13 13.35 -20.65
N LEU A 233 0.97 13.51 -19.98
CA LEU A 233 0.94 13.81 -18.55
C LEU A 233 1.56 12.70 -17.72
N ARG A 234 1.30 11.44 -18.07
CA ARG A 234 1.89 10.28 -17.40
C ARG A 234 3.41 10.26 -17.54
N LEU A 235 3.94 10.53 -18.73
CA LEU A 235 5.39 10.61 -18.95
C LEU A 235 6.03 11.78 -18.20
N CYS A 236 5.38 12.94 -18.18
CA CYS A 236 5.82 14.09 -17.40
C CYS A 236 5.90 13.77 -15.90
N LEU A 237 4.87 13.11 -15.35
CA LEU A 237 4.85 12.68 -13.95
C LEU A 237 5.95 11.64 -13.67
N ILE A 238 6.17 10.67 -14.56
CA ILE A 238 7.27 9.69 -14.39
C ILE A 238 8.61 10.42 -14.34
N GLY A 239 8.88 11.34 -15.26
CA GLY A 239 10.12 12.12 -15.28
C GLY A 239 10.31 12.94 -13.99
N LEU A 240 9.26 13.63 -13.54
CA LEU A 240 9.27 14.39 -12.28
C LEU A 240 9.57 13.49 -11.07
N GLN A 241 8.93 12.33 -10.99
CA GLN A 241 9.15 11.39 -9.88
C GLN A 241 10.55 10.77 -9.93
N CYS A 242 11.09 10.47 -11.11
CA CYS A 242 12.46 9.99 -11.26
C CYS A 242 13.50 11.04 -10.81
N ALA A 243 13.28 12.31 -11.09
CA ALA A 243 14.10 13.40 -10.57
C ALA A 243 14.00 13.49 -9.03
N ALA A 244 12.80 13.39 -8.48
CA ALA A 244 12.58 13.39 -7.04
C ALA A 244 13.25 12.19 -6.33
N LEU A 245 13.31 11.00 -6.97
CA LEU A 245 14.03 9.84 -6.43
C LEU A 245 15.50 10.14 -6.17
N VAL A 246 16.15 10.94 -7.03
CA VAL A 246 17.55 11.37 -6.82
C VAL A 246 17.63 12.26 -5.58
N ALA A 247 16.71 13.23 -5.43
CA ALA A 247 16.66 14.10 -4.26
C ALA A 247 16.46 13.35 -2.94
N PHE A 248 15.73 12.24 -2.96
CA PHE A 248 15.55 11.36 -1.80
C PHE A 248 16.76 10.47 -1.53
N GLY A 249 17.61 10.21 -2.52
CA GLY A 249 18.85 9.43 -2.37
C GLY A 249 18.66 7.97 -1.97
N GLY A 250 17.48 7.38 -2.23
CA GLY A 250 17.18 5.97 -1.94
C GLY A 250 17.74 5.02 -3.01
N ARG A 251 18.97 4.52 -2.83
CA ARG A 251 19.69 3.66 -3.80
C ARG A 251 18.86 2.45 -4.26
N SER A 252 18.33 1.68 -3.31
CA SER A 252 17.54 0.48 -3.60
C SER A 252 16.29 0.80 -4.42
N ALA A 253 15.57 1.87 -4.06
CA ALA A 253 14.37 2.31 -4.75
C ALA A 253 14.67 2.78 -6.19
N MET A 254 15.80 3.48 -6.40
CA MET A 254 16.23 3.92 -7.73
C MET A 254 16.61 2.74 -8.62
N VAL A 255 17.49 1.86 -8.13
CA VAL A 255 17.93 0.67 -8.88
C VAL A 255 16.72 -0.19 -9.23
N LEU A 256 15.83 -0.43 -8.27
CA LEU A 256 14.60 -1.19 -8.49
C LEU A 256 13.71 -0.56 -9.56
N THR A 257 13.50 0.76 -9.48
CA THR A 257 12.66 1.49 -10.45
C THR A 257 13.23 1.37 -11.86
N ILE A 258 14.55 1.52 -12.01
CA ILE A 258 15.24 1.41 -13.30
C ILE A 258 15.15 -0.04 -13.82
N VAL A 259 15.47 -1.03 -12.99
CA VAL A 259 15.51 -2.43 -13.42
C VAL A 259 14.11 -2.93 -13.74
N LEU A 260 13.16 -2.84 -12.80
CA LEU A 260 11.81 -3.36 -13.01
C LEU A 260 11.04 -2.53 -14.05
N GLY A 261 11.17 -1.21 -14.00
CA GLY A 261 10.54 -0.31 -14.97
C GLY A 261 11.10 -0.52 -16.37
N GLY A 262 12.42 -0.60 -16.50
CA GLY A 262 13.11 -0.87 -17.77
C GLY A 262 12.76 -2.24 -18.35
N CYS A 263 12.80 -3.31 -17.54
CA CYS A 263 12.37 -4.65 -17.95
C CYS A 263 10.91 -4.66 -18.41
N TYR A 264 10.02 -3.99 -17.68
CA TYR A 264 8.62 -3.90 -18.06
C TYR A 264 8.42 -3.18 -19.40
N MET A 265 9.09 -2.04 -19.61
CA MET A 265 9.02 -1.29 -20.86
C MET A 265 9.59 -2.09 -22.03
N LEU A 266 10.72 -2.78 -21.84
CA LEU A 266 11.32 -3.67 -22.82
C LEU A 266 10.35 -4.78 -23.23
N LEU A 267 9.76 -5.48 -22.26
CA LEU A 267 8.79 -6.56 -22.52
C LEU A 267 7.56 -6.05 -23.27
N GLN A 268 7.06 -4.86 -22.92
CA GLN A 268 5.93 -4.26 -23.64
C GLN A 268 6.31 -3.85 -25.07
N GLY A 269 7.52 -3.32 -25.27
CA GLY A 269 8.07 -3.02 -26.60
C GLY A 269 8.18 -4.26 -27.47
N LEU A 270 8.78 -5.35 -26.96
CA LEU A 270 8.92 -6.64 -27.66
C LEU A 270 7.55 -7.24 -28.02
N ARG A 271 6.57 -7.18 -27.11
CA ARG A 271 5.20 -7.62 -27.39
C ARG A 271 4.53 -6.77 -28.48
N GLY A 272 4.75 -5.45 -28.47
CA GLY A 272 4.26 -4.57 -29.52
C GLY A 272 4.83 -4.94 -30.89
N LEU A 273 6.13 -5.19 -30.96
CA LEU A 273 6.81 -5.62 -32.18
C LEU A 273 6.29 -6.99 -32.67
N SER A 274 6.20 -7.97 -31.77
CA SER A 274 5.76 -9.35 -32.14
C SER A 274 4.31 -9.39 -32.61
N THR A 275 3.45 -8.48 -32.16
CA THR A 275 2.03 -8.43 -32.56
C THR A 275 1.76 -7.50 -33.75
N GLY A 276 2.78 -6.84 -34.29
CA GLY A 276 2.65 -5.88 -35.40
C GLY A 276 1.81 -4.63 -35.04
N ARG A 277 1.51 -4.42 -33.76
CA ARG A 277 0.68 -3.32 -33.27
C ARG A 277 1.54 -2.18 -32.68
N VAL A 278 2.51 -1.74 -33.44
CA VAL A 278 3.34 -0.59 -33.03
C VAL A 278 2.65 0.68 -33.48
N ASN A 279 2.23 1.52 -32.54
CA ASN A 279 1.78 2.87 -32.86
C ASN A 279 3.01 3.70 -33.29
N LEU A 280 3.00 4.13 -34.55
CA LEU A 280 4.14 4.89 -35.13
C LEU A 280 4.48 6.14 -34.31
N LEU A 281 3.46 6.84 -33.82
CA LEU A 281 3.65 8.01 -32.95
C LEU A 281 4.29 7.63 -31.61
N GLY A 282 3.86 6.49 -31.02
CA GLY A 282 4.48 5.97 -29.81
C GLY A 282 5.93 5.52 -30.00
N ALA A 283 6.24 4.92 -31.14
CA ALA A 283 7.61 4.53 -31.51
C ALA A 283 8.51 5.77 -31.72
N ALA A 284 8.03 6.78 -32.45
CA ALA A 284 8.75 8.02 -32.66
C ALA A 284 9.00 8.76 -31.33
N LEU A 285 7.99 8.86 -30.46
CA LEU A 285 8.14 9.45 -29.13
C LEU A 285 9.12 8.65 -28.26
N GLY A 286 9.08 7.33 -28.33
CA GLY A 286 10.03 6.44 -27.64
C GLY A 286 11.47 6.67 -28.10
N LEU A 287 11.69 6.85 -29.40
CA LEU A 287 12.99 7.13 -29.98
C LEU A 287 13.52 8.51 -29.56
N ILE A 288 12.66 9.54 -29.58
CA ILE A 288 12.98 10.89 -29.11
C ILE A 288 13.36 10.87 -27.62
N LEU A 289 12.60 10.19 -26.79
CA LEU A 289 12.91 10.04 -25.36
C LEU A 289 14.21 9.25 -25.14
N ALA A 290 14.44 8.18 -25.90
CA ALA A 290 15.67 7.41 -25.83
C ALA A 290 16.91 8.25 -26.19
N ALA A 291 16.78 9.26 -27.05
CA ALA A 291 17.84 10.21 -27.38
C ALA A 291 17.97 11.35 -26.36
N LEU A 292 16.84 11.92 -25.89
CA LEU A 292 16.86 13.08 -25.00
C LEU A 292 17.18 12.73 -23.55
N VAL A 293 16.74 11.56 -23.04
CA VAL A 293 16.97 11.16 -21.65
C VAL A 293 18.46 11.05 -21.30
N PRO A 294 19.31 10.38 -22.10
CA PRO A 294 20.76 10.36 -21.84
C PRO A 294 21.39 11.76 -21.83
N VAL A 295 20.96 12.64 -22.73
CA VAL A 295 21.44 14.03 -22.78
C VAL A 295 21.02 14.78 -21.52
N ALA A 296 19.76 14.66 -21.08
CA ALA A 296 19.29 15.28 -19.86
C ALA A 296 20.04 14.76 -18.62
N ILE A 297 20.32 13.44 -18.58
CA ILE A 297 21.12 12.83 -17.51
C ILE A 297 22.56 13.38 -17.54
N ALA A 298 23.20 13.47 -18.70
CA ALA A 298 24.55 13.99 -18.83
C ALA A 298 24.63 15.46 -18.40
N VAL A 299 23.66 16.29 -18.80
CA VAL A 299 23.54 17.68 -18.36
C VAL A 299 23.33 17.75 -16.85
N ALA A 300 22.42 16.98 -16.28
CA ALA A 300 22.21 16.94 -14.82
C ALA A 300 23.48 16.51 -14.07
N ALA A 301 24.21 15.53 -14.59
CA ALA A 301 25.48 15.08 -14.03
C ALA A 301 26.57 16.17 -14.08
N SER A 302 26.65 16.95 -15.16
CA SER A 302 27.59 18.05 -15.25
C SER A 302 27.36 19.20 -14.26
N TYR A 303 26.13 19.32 -13.75
CA TYR A 303 25.75 20.24 -12.66
C TYR A 303 25.84 19.63 -11.27
N GLY A 304 26.43 18.44 -11.11
CA GLY A 304 26.60 17.79 -9.80
C GLY A 304 25.31 17.21 -9.19
N PHE A 305 24.25 17.08 -9.99
CA PHE A 305 22.96 16.57 -9.49
C PHE A 305 23.06 15.15 -8.89
N PHE A 306 24.02 14.35 -9.37
CA PHE A 306 24.23 12.97 -8.92
C PHE A 306 25.40 12.81 -7.95
N ASP A 307 26.16 13.87 -7.62
CA ASP A 307 27.40 13.74 -6.83
C ASP A 307 27.16 13.11 -5.45
N ALA A 308 26.20 13.64 -4.70
CA ALA A 308 25.83 13.10 -3.40
C ALA A 308 25.29 11.66 -3.47
N LEU A 309 24.72 11.26 -4.60
CA LEU A 309 24.27 9.90 -4.85
C LEU A 309 25.44 8.97 -5.16
N LEU A 310 26.36 9.39 -6.05
CA LEU A 310 27.53 8.61 -6.44
C LEU A 310 28.45 8.37 -5.24
N GLU A 311 28.70 9.37 -4.42
CA GLU A 311 29.44 9.25 -3.17
C GLU A 311 28.89 8.12 -2.28
N ARG A 312 27.55 8.01 -2.19
CA ARG A 312 26.88 6.96 -1.42
C ARG A 312 26.96 5.55 -2.03
N PHE A 313 27.16 5.43 -3.34
CA PHE A 313 27.44 4.14 -3.98
C PHE A 313 28.86 3.67 -3.72
N VAL A 314 29.80 4.59 -3.51
CA VAL A 314 31.21 4.28 -3.21
C VAL A 314 31.40 3.98 -1.72
N SER A 315 30.75 4.71 -0.82
CA SER A 315 30.85 4.51 0.63
C SER A 315 29.63 3.75 1.18
N ASP A 316 29.84 2.53 1.63
CA ASP A 316 28.74 1.70 2.21
C ASP A 316 28.47 2.02 3.70
N SER A 317 29.33 2.80 4.34
CA SER A 317 29.21 3.24 5.75
C SER A 317 28.88 2.11 6.75
N GLY A 318 29.32 0.86 6.46
CA GLY A 318 29.10 -0.31 7.34
C GLY A 318 27.74 -1.00 7.21
N SER A 319 26.87 -0.57 6.30
CA SER A 319 25.52 -1.15 6.12
C SER A 319 25.54 -2.62 5.69
N ALA A 320 26.57 -3.10 4.98
CA ALA A 320 26.71 -4.50 4.62
C ALA A 320 27.04 -5.37 5.85
N ASN A 321 27.94 -4.91 6.73
CA ASN A 321 28.31 -5.62 7.95
C ASN A 321 27.12 -5.74 8.91
N ALA A 322 26.34 -4.68 9.09
CA ALA A 322 25.15 -4.71 9.93
C ALA A 322 24.14 -5.80 9.52
N ARG A 323 24.08 -6.13 8.22
CA ARG A 323 23.22 -7.22 7.72
C ARG A 323 23.74 -8.62 8.08
N VAL A 324 25.02 -8.81 8.26
CA VAL A 324 25.61 -10.07 8.72
C VAL A 324 25.45 -10.17 10.23
N GLU A 325 25.80 -9.13 10.95
CA GLU A 325 25.75 -9.06 12.41
C GLU A 325 24.35 -9.31 12.99
N MET A 326 23.28 -8.90 12.29
CA MET A 326 21.92 -9.18 12.79
C MET A 326 21.57 -10.69 12.81
N PHE A 327 22.23 -11.54 11.99
CA PHE A 327 22.05 -12.99 12.06
C PHE A 327 22.84 -13.60 13.23
N GLU A 328 23.95 -12.99 13.61
CA GLU A 328 24.77 -13.47 14.74
C GLU A 328 24.06 -13.30 16.08
N LEU A 329 23.09 -12.38 16.18
CA LEU A 329 22.25 -12.23 17.37
C LEU A 329 21.56 -13.53 17.77
N PHE A 330 21.19 -14.38 16.79
CA PHE A 330 20.54 -15.67 17.09
C PHE A 330 21.45 -16.69 17.77
N ASN A 331 22.79 -16.59 17.61
CA ASN A 331 23.74 -17.47 18.25
C ASN A 331 23.78 -17.32 19.79
N HIS A 332 23.25 -16.20 20.29
CA HIS A 332 23.20 -15.87 21.72
C HIS A 332 21.83 -16.17 22.35
N LEU A 333 20.88 -16.76 21.60
CA LEU A 333 19.52 -17.04 22.05
C LEU A 333 19.23 -18.54 22.14
N GLU A 334 18.48 -18.95 23.15
CA GLU A 334 17.92 -20.30 23.20
C GLU A 334 16.78 -20.48 22.19
N TRP A 335 16.62 -21.68 21.65
CA TRP A 335 15.55 -22.00 20.71
C TRP A 335 14.14 -21.67 21.25
N ARG A 336 13.93 -21.88 22.54
CA ARG A 336 12.69 -21.55 23.21
C ARG A 336 12.39 -20.06 23.11
N ASP A 337 13.39 -19.23 23.34
CA ASP A 337 13.26 -17.77 23.29
C ASP A 337 13.03 -17.28 21.88
N VAL A 338 13.71 -17.87 20.90
CA VAL A 338 13.45 -17.57 19.49
C VAL A 338 12.00 -17.86 19.10
N ILE A 339 11.41 -18.95 19.60
CA ILE A 339 10.02 -19.33 19.26
C ILE A 339 9.00 -18.45 19.98
N VAL A 340 9.16 -18.24 21.29
CA VAL A 340 8.16 -17.54 22.14
C VAL A 340 8.37 -16.02 22.15
N GLY A 341 9.58 -15.59 21.81
CA GLY A 341 10.09 -14.22 21.87
C GLY A 341 10.98 -14.02 23.09
N PRO A 342 12.26 -13.65 22.85
CA PRO A 342 13.27 -13.47 23.89
C PRO A 342 12.98 -12.28 24.81
N ASP A 343 13.78 -12.18 25.86
CA ASP A 343 13.80 -11.00 26.72
C ASP A 343 14.27 -9.77 25.91
N ILE A 344 13.54 -8.67 26.05
CA ILE A 344 13.82 -7.44 25.32
C ILE A 344 15.11 -6.78 25.79
N ASP A 345 15.38 -6.79 27.10
CA ASP A 345 16.59 -6.18 27.67
C ASP A 345 17.84 -6.91 27.19
N LEU A 346 17.75 -8.24 27.03
CA LEU A 346 18.79 -9.03 26.41
C LEU A 346 19.02 -8.63 24.94
N ILE A 347 17.93 -8.54 24.15
CA ILE A 347 18.02 -8.14 22.73
C ILE A 347 18.61 -6.72 22.58
N GLU A 348 18.16 -5.76 23.39
CA GLU A 348 18.69 -4.39 23.37
C GLU A 348 20.17 -4.34 23.77
N SER A 349 20.59 -5.17 24.72
CA SER A 349 21.99 -5.29 25.13
C SER A 349 22.85 -5.90 24.01
N LEU A 350 22.40 -7.00 23.42
CA LEU A 350 23.08 -7.67 22.30
C LEU A 350 23.20 -6.73 21.11
N ARG A 351 22.12 -6.00 20.78
CA ARG A 351 22.10 -5.02 19.69
C ARG A 351 23.16 -3.93 19.86
N ARG A 352 23.31 -3.40 21.09
CA ARG A 352 24.32 -2.37 21.39
C ARG A 352 25.75 -2.95 21.29
N ILE A 353 25.98 -4.14 21.80
CA ILE A 353 27.29 -4.81 21.75
C ILE A 353 27.69 -5.10 20.29
N SER A 354 26.75 -5.49 19.45
CA SER A 354 26.97 -5.79 18.02
C SER A 354 27.00 -4.55 17.11
N GLY A 355 27.00 -3.32 17.66
CA GLY A 355 27.02 -2.10 16.83
C GLY A 355 25.77 -1.83 16.02
N LEU A 356 24.65 -2.53 16.29
CA LEU A 356 23.35 -2.35 15.62
C LEU A 356 22.51 -1.23 16.25
N GLU A 357 23.13 -0.13 16.64
CA GLU A 357 22.47 0.98 17.32
C GLU A 357 21.36 1.64 16.50
N GLN A 358 21.54 1.68 15.17
CA GLN A 358 20.54 2.25 14.25
C GLN A 358 19.32 1.35 14.04
N GLY A 359 19.34 0.12 14.58
CA GLY A 359 18.24 -0.82 14.52
C GLY A 359 18.47 -1.99 13.57
N ILE A 360 17.52 -2.92 13.57
CA ILE A 360 17.54 -4.13 12.71
C ILE A 360 16.70 -3.81 11.47
N GLU A 361 17.35 -3.70 10.31
CA GLU A 361 16.70 -3.34 9.06
C GLU A 361 15.77 -4.43 8.50
N ASN A 362 16.11 -5.72 8.70
CA ASN A 362 15.30 -6.81 8.18
C ASN A 362 13.99 -7.00 8.99
N PRO A 363 12.80 -6.89 8.36
CA PRO A 363 11.53 -6.95 9.08
C PRO A 363 11.25 -8.31 9.72
N VAL A 364 11.67 -9.41 9.07
CA VAL A 364 11.44 -10.76 9.59
C VAL A 364 12.29 -11.00 10.83
N ILE A 365 13.60 -10.72 10.73
CA ILE A 365 14.55 -10.88 11.85
C ILE A 365 14.10 -10.01 13.02
N ARG A 366 13.79 -8.74 12.79
CA ARG A 366 13.33 -7.84 13.84
C ARG A 366 12.06 -8.35 14.52
N MET A 367 11.07 -8.81 13.76
CA MET A 367 9.85 -9.35 14.37
C MET A 367 10.08 -10.62 15.15
N VAL A 368 10.95 -11.54 14.69
CA VAL A 368 11.31 -12.74 15.43
C VAL A 368 12.01 -12.39 16.75
N LEU A 369 12.95 -11.46 16.72
CA LEU A 369 13.69 -11.02 17.91
C LEU A 369 12.82 -10.29 18.94
N TYR A 370 11.80 -9.54 18.50
CA TYR A 370 10.95 -8.79 19.43
C TYR A 370 9.65 -9.51 19.80
N GLN A 371 9.09 -10.35 18.94
CA GLN A 371 7.78 -10.97 19.14
C GLN A 371 7.83 -12.51 19.20
N GLY A 372 8.91 -13.11 18.73
CA GLY A 372 9.07 -14.54 18.58
C GLY A 372 8.64 -15.07 17.22
N ALA A 373 9.22 -16.21 16.83
CA ALA A 373 9.00 -16.82 15.52
C ALA A 373 7.53 -17.26 15.32
N PHE A 374 6.88 -17.73 16.39
CA PHE A 374 5.47 -18.17 16.31
C PHE A 374 4.52 -17.05 15.88
N PHE A 375 4.56 -15.92 16.59
CA PHE A 375 3.70 -14.78 16.26
C PHE A 375 4.10 -14.11 14.94
N THR A 376 5.39 -14.09 14.64
CA THR A 376 5.91 -13.60 13.37
C THR A 376 5.37 -14.42 12.21
N LEU A 377 5.44 -15.74 12.27
CA LEU A 377 4.92 -16.64 11.23
C LEU A 377 3.42 -16.44 11.04
N LEU A 378 2.65 -16.39 12.13
CA LEU A 378 1.21 -16.19 12.08
C LEU A 378 0.86 -14.87 11.37
N LEU A 379 1.52 -13.78 11.74
CA LEU A 379 1.29 -12.47 11.13
C LEU A 379 1.70 -12.45 9.65
N PHE A 380 2.82 -13.09 9.28
CA PHE A 380 3.26 -13.14 7.88
C PHE A 380 2.36 -14.01 7.00
N VAL A 381 1.77 -15.09 7.54
CA VAL A 381 0.73 -15.85 6.83
C VAL A 381 -0.50 -14.96 6.57
N GLY A 382 -0.99 -14.25 7.60
CA GLY A 382 -2.08 -13.30 7.44
C GLY A 382 -1.76 -12.20 6.43
N PHE A 383 -0.54 -11.67 6.47
CA PHE A 383 -0.03 -10.68 5.52
C PHE A 383 0.02 -11.22 4.08
N ALA A 384 0.53 -12.42 3.86
CA ALA A 384 0.59 -13.03 2.53
C ALA A 384 -0.81 -13.25 1.93
N LEU A 385 -1.76 -13.73 2.73
CA LEU A 385 -3.15 -13.89 2.33
C LEU A 385 -3.79 -12.53 1.99
N PHE A 386 -3.55 -11.51 2.80
CA PHE A 386 -4.00 -10.15 2.57
C PHE A 386 -3.43 -9.57 1.26
N MET A 387 -2.13 -9.71 1.02
CA MET A 387 -1.50 -9.24 -0.22
C MET A 387 -2.05 -9.97 -1.45
N HIS A 388 -2.31 -11.28 -1.33
CA HIS A 388 -2.97 -12.05 -2.37
C HIS A 388 -4.40 -11.55 -2.63
N GLU A 389 -5.17 -11.26 -1.60
CA GLU A 389 -6.52 -10.68 -1.73
C GLU A 389 -6.48 -9.33 -2.46
N VAL A 390 -5.56 -8.43 -2.09
CA VAL A 390 -5.35 -7.14 -2.75
C VAL A 390 -5.01 -7.36 -4.23
N ALA A 391 -4.06 -8.25 -4.54
CA ALA A 391 -3.64 -8.53 -5.91
C ALA A 391 -4.79 -9.04 -6.78
N ARG A 392 -5.62 -9.94 -6.26
CA ARG A 392 -6.79 -10.49 -6.99
C ARG A 392 -7.86 -9.45 -7.34
N ARG A 393 -7.86 -8.30 -6.68
CA ARG A 393 -8.81 -7.20 -6.92
C ARG A 393 -8.30 -6.18 -7.94
N CYS A 394 -7.07 -6.35 -8.39
CA CYS A 394 -6.38 -5.47 -9.31
C CYS A 394 -6.26 -6.14 -10.69
N HIS A 395 -6.04 -5.34 -11.74
CA HIS A 395 -5.73 -5.93 -13.05
C HIS A 395 -4.29 -6.49 -13.10
N ALA A 396 -3.98 -7.31 -14.09
CA ALA A 396 -2.75 -8.12 -14.16
C ALA A 396 -1.42 -7.34 -14.05
N GLY A 397 -1.41 -6.03 -14.33
CA GLY A 397 -0.21 -5.18 -14.15
C GLY A 397 0.26 -5.05 -12.70
N ILE A 398 -0.57 -5.43 -11.72
CA ILE A 398 -0.28 -5.33 -10.28
C ILE A 398 0.96 -6.14 -9.86
N TRP A 399 1.28 -7.24 -10.57
CA TRP A 399 2.40 -8.11 -10.19
C TRP A 399 3.76 -7.41 -10.25
N LEU A 400 3.93 -6.44 -11.15
CA LEU A 400 5.13 -5.59 -11.17
C LEU A 400 5.26 -4.79 -9.88
N LEU A 401 4.15 -4.21 -9.44
CA LEU A 401 4.08 -3.42 -8.21
C LEU A 401 4.33 -4.29 -6.97
N MET A 402 3.70 -5.47 -6.92
CA MET A 402 3.88 -6.43 -5.81
C MET A 402 5.33 -6.88 -5.68
N LEU A 403 5.97 -7.22 -6.81
CA LEU A 403 7.39 -7.60 -6.82
C LEU A 403 8.27 -6.44 -6.34
N GLY A 404 8.04 -5.23 -6.86
CA GLY A 404 8.77 -4.03 -6.43
C GLY A 404 8.62 -3.78 -4.93
N TRP A 405 7.40 -3.90 -4.42
CA TRP A 405 7.11 -3.74 -2.99
C TRP A 405 7.85 -4.77 -2.13
N LEU A 406 7.79 -6.05 -2.49
CA LEU A 406 8.46 -7.12 -1.74
C LEU A 406 9.98 -6.92 -1.67
N ILE A 407 10.60 -6.46 -2.76
CA ILE A 407 12.03 -6.17 -2.77
C ILE A 407 12.35 -4.97 -1.86
N LEU A 408 11.58 -3.89 -1.96
CA LEU A 408 11.80 -2.68 -1.15
C LEU A 408 11.62 -2.92 0.34
N LEU A 409 10.67 -3.77 0.74
CA LEU A 409 10.49 -4.16 2.13
C LEU A 409 11.73 -4.81 2.75
N ASN A 410 12.51 -5.52 1.95
CA ASN A 410 13.70 -6.22 2.42
C ASN A 410 14.99 -5.39 2.30
N THR A 411 14.95 -4.24 1.60
CA THR A 411 16.15 -3.46 1.27
C THR A 411 16.18 -2.06 1.83
N SER A 412 15.03 -1.45 2.13
CA SER A 412 14.98 -0.03 2.46
C SER A 412 14.05 0.36 3.59
N GLU A 413 13.14 -0.52 3.98
CA GLU A 413 12.14 -0.21 5.01
C GLU A 413 11.76 -1.45 5.80
N SER A 414 11.44 -1.30 7.07
CA SER A 414 11.06 -2.42 7.93
C SER A 414 9.57 -2.38 8.28
N LEU A 415 8.82 -3.43 7.88
CA LEU A 415 7.44 -3.65 8.38
C LEU A 415 7.36 -3.90 9.88
N ALA A 416 8.47 -4.25 10.52
CA ALA A 416 8.53 -4.44 11.96
C ALA A 416 8.59 -3.13 12.74
N SER A 417 8.82 -2.01 12.05
CA SER A 417 8.73 -0.67 12.63
C SER A 417 7.34 -0.07 12.40
N LYS A 418 7.07 1.01 13.09
CA LYS A 418 5.88 1.82 12.86
C LYS A 418 6.01 2.51 11.50
N THR A 419 5.11 2.19 10.56
CA THR A 419 5.12 2.80 9.24
C THR A 419 3.72 2.87 8.63
N THR A 420 3.48 3.91 7.84
CA THR A 420 2.26 4.05 7.03
C THR A 420 2.44 3.54 5.59
N LEU A 421 3.62 3.03 5.25
CA LEU A 421 3.97 2.64 3.87
C LEU A 421 3.09 1.54 3.32
N MET A 422 2.75 0.54 4.14
CA MET A 422 1.85 -0.54 3.72
C MET A 422 0.47 -0.01 3.34
N THR A 423 -0.07 0.92 4.13
CA THR A 423 -1.36 1.56 3.84
C THR A 423 -1.28 2.37 2.54
N LYS A 424 -0.20 3.14 2.32
CA LYS A 424 0.05 3.89 1.08
C LYS A 424 0.17 2.95 -0.12
N PHE A 425 0.92 1.86 0.01
CA PHE A 425 1.06 0.84 -1.04
C PHE A 425 -0.31 0.28 -1.45
N VAL A 426 -1.12 -0.14 -0.48
CA VAL A 426 -2.44 -0.72 -0.72
C VAL A 426 -3.39 0.27 -1.39
N VAL A 427 -3.35 1.54 -0.98
CA VAL A 427 -4.14 2.61 -1.63
C VAL A 427 -3.72 2.78 -3.09
N ILE A 428 -2.42 2.89 -3.36
CA ILE A 428 -1.90 2.97 -4.74
C ILE A 428 -2.36 1.75 -5.56
N ALA A 429 -2.23 0.55 -5.00
CA ALA A 429 -2.64 -0.69 -5.66
C ALA A 429 -4.14 -0.69 -6.02
N LEU A 430 -5.02 -0.52 -5.04
CA LEU A 430 -6.46 -0.62 -5.25
C LEU A 430 -7.04 0.54 -6.07
N VAL A 431 -6.44 1.73 -6.00
CA VAL A 431 -6.95 2.91 -6.71
C VAL A 431 -6.44 2.99 -8.15
N LEU A 432 -5.14 2.72 -8.38
CA LEU A 432 -4.54 2.88 -9.71
C LEU A 432 -4.63 1.61 -10.58
N TYR A 433 -4.85 0.43 -9.96
CA TYR A 433 -5.01 -0.84 -10.69
C TYR A 433 -6.44 -1.37 -10.67
N ARG A 434 -7.41 -0.53 -10.29
CA ARG A 434 -8.80 -0.94 -10.33
C ARG A 434 -9.19 -1.40 -11.74
N PRO A 435 -9.81 -2.58 -11.90
CA PRO A 435 -10.33 -3.03 -13.18
C PRO A 435 -11.38 -2.03 -13.67
N VAL A 436 -11.26 -1.59 -14.91
CA VAL A 436 -12.32 -0.80 -15.55
C VAL A 436 -13.50 -1.75 -15.74
N VAL A 437 -14.57 -1.51 -15.00
CA VAL A 437 -15.85 -2.21 -15.25
C VAL A 437 -16.27 -1.82 -16.65
N GLY A 438 -16.10 -2.74 -17.61
CA GLY A 438 -16.51 -2.53 -18.98
C GLY A 438 -17.98 -2.11 -18.98
N ARG A 439 -18.32 -1.01 -19.64
CA ARG A 439 -19.72 -0.75 -20.00
C ARG A 439 -20.23 -2.06 -20.61
N PRO A 440 -21.38 -2.59 -20.12
CA PRO A 440 -21.97 -3.76 -20.78
C PRO A 440 -21.94 -3.44 -22.26
N LYS A 441 -21.30 -4.30 -23.07
CA LYS A 441 -21.39 -4.20 -24.52
C LYS A 441 -22.90 -4.12 -24.76
N ALA A 442 -23.39 -2.95 -25.19
CA ALA A 442 -24.77 -2.82 -25.66
C ALA A 442 -24.95 -4.04 -26.53
N GLN A 443 -25.86 -4.93 -26.15
CA GLN A 443 -26.17 -6.14 -26.89
C GLN A 443 -26.28 -5.70 -28.33
N ALA A 444 -25.30 -6.13 -29.14
CA ALA A 444 -25.30 -5.85 -30.57
C ALA A 444 -26.66 -6.31 -31.06
N GLY A 445 -27.44 -5.33 -31.54
CA GLY A 445 -28.85 -5.40 -31.73
C GLY A 445 -29.36 -6.77 -32.16
N HIS A 446 -30.33 -7.25 -31.43
CA HIS A 446 -31.30 -8.16 -31.99
C HIS A 446 -31.81 -7.47 -33.26
N ARG A 447 -31.22 -7.80 -34.40
CA ARG A 447 -31.88 -7.50 -35.68
C ARG A 447 -33.25 -8.16 -35.60
N PRO A 448 -34.36 -7.42 -35.73
CA PRO A 448 -35.66 -8.02 -35.82
C PRO A 448 -35.60 -8.99 -37.03
N GLN A 449 -35.82 -10.27 -36.77
CA GLN A 449 -36.00 -11.23 -37.85
C GLN A 449 -37.16 -10.71 -38.71
N ALA A 450 -36.83 -10.41 -39.94
CA ALA A 450 -37.86 -10.03 -40.93
C ALA A 450 -38.90 -11.15 -41.00
N GLN A 451 -40.13 -10.89 -40.58
CA GLN A 451 -41.26 -11.78 -40.76
C GLN A 451 -41.40 -12.09 -42.25
N PRO A 452 -41.51 -13.38 -42.64
CA PRO A 452 -41.78 -13.74 -44.03
C PRO A 452 -43.15 -13.13 -44.44
N ARG A 453 -43.15 -12.29 -45.50
CA ARG A 453 -44.37 -11.87 -46.15
C ARG A 453 -45.13 -13.07 -46.65
N VAL A 454 -46.27 -13.38 -46.05
CA VAL A 454 -47.26 -14.30 -46.62
C VAL A 454 -47.85 -13.60 -47.84
N SER A 455 -47.53 -14.13 -49.03
CA SER A 455 -48.19 -13.72 -50.29
C SER A 455 -49.56 -14.39 -50.34
N SER A 456 -50.61 -13.58 -50.24
CA SER A 456 -51.97 -13.97 -50.57
C SER A 456 -52.10 -13.95 -52.08
N SER A 457 -52.31 -15.12 -52.67
CA SER A 457 -52.86 -15.33 -54.01
C SER A 457 -54.37 -15.39 -53.94
#